data_80e26f5ae6d38f7be98996b5b38348b0
#
_entry.id   80e26f5ae6d38f7be98996b5b38348b0
#
_cell.length_a   1.000
_cell.length_b   1.000
_cell.length_c   1.000
_cell.angle_alpha   90.00
_cell.angle_beta   90.00
_cell.angle_gamma   90.00
#
_symmetry.space_group_name_H-M   'P 1'
#
loop_
_entity.id
_entity.type
_entity.pdbx_description
1 polymer ?
#
loop_
_entity_poly.entity_id
_entity_poly.type
_entity_poly.pdbx_seq_one_letter_code
_entity_poly.pdbx_strand_id
1 'polypeptide(L)'
;MDEKDHSIRFINSNYDTLFRIPDGGIVEVRFPDRAFSAKCEYLDDYHTWVGDTVFHICEFAEMVERQGGSVRPEPETMLDKAAWQLAHREYLMVERTDSGFRYELLTQQFQSEIQGQIDRPGWTMNQAREYILDTLNMTRRNRRAVPFEEVKASAREAAASVLGQLNELKNRPEPPAKAGKEKAHGGKDSR
;
A
#
# COMPACT_ATOMS: atom_id res chain seq x y z
N MET A 1 3.92 19.26 28.79
CA MET A 1 5.08 18.92 27.97
C MET A 1 4.71 19.39 26.58
N ASP A 2 5.23 20.59 26.18
CA ASP A 2 4.92 21.12 24.86
C ASP A 2 5.58 20.19 23.82
N GLU A 3 4.76 19.48 23.06
CA GLU A 3 5.22 18.81 21.84
C GLU A 3 5.77 19.91 20.94
N LYS A 4 7.09 19.94 20.79
CA LYS A 4 7.71 20.78 19.77
C LYS A 4 7.20 20.28 18.43
N ASP A 5 6.39 21.13 17.81
CA ASP A 5 5.88 20.90 16.48
C ASP A 5 7.06 20.96 15.51
N HIS A 6 7.69 19.81 15.26
CA HIS A 6 8.85 19.75 14.39
C HIS A 6 8.38 19.92 12.94
N SER A 7 8.99 20.86 12.23
CA SER A 7 8.76 21.04 10.79
C SER A 7 10.01 20.70 10.02
N ILE A 8 9.84 19.94 8.94
CA ILE A 8 10.91 19.56 8.02
C ILE A 8 11.03 20.66 6.97
N ARG A 9 12.22 21.21 6.82
CA ARG A 9 12.53 22.26 5.84
C ARG A 9 13.37 21.69 4.71
N PHE A 10 12.83 21.64 3.51
CA PHE A 10 13.59 21.31 2.31
C PHE A 10 14.22 22.57 1.74
N ILE A 11 15.51 22.50 1.41
CA ILE A 11 16.30 23.62 0.90
C ILE A 11 17.00 23.21 -0.41
N ASN A 12 17.36 24.20 -1.23
CA ASN A 12 18.21 23.99 -2.40
C ASN A 12 19.70 24.12 -2.05
N SER A 13 20.57 23.92 -3.02
CA SER A 13 22.04 24.06 -2.87
C SER A 13 22.50 25.46 -2.47
N ASN A 14 21.67 26.49 -2.65
CA ASN A 14 21.94 27.86 -2.24
C ASN A 14 21.42 28.15 -0.82
N TYR A 15 20.94 27.15 -0.09
CA TYR A 15 20.30 27.24 1.21
C TYR A 15 18.97 28.00 1.23
N ASP A 16 18.35 28.25 0.06
CA ASP A 16 17.02 28.81 0.00
C ASP A 16 15.98 27.75 0.38
N THR A 17 14.99 28.15 1.18
CA THR A 17 13.89 27.26 1.55
C THR A 17 12.97 27.06 0.34
N LEU A 18 12.88 25.83 -0.14
CA LEU A 18 11.93 25.43 -1.19
C LEU A 18 10.52 25.36 -0.62
N PHE A 19 10.36 24.62 0.47
CA PHE A 19 9.09 24.49 1.19
C PHE A 19 9.32 23.91 2.60
N ARG A 20 8.24 23.91 3.40
CA ARG A 20 8.19 23.27 4.72
C ARG A 20 6.99 22.36 4.81
N ILE A 21 7.12 21.27 5.54
CA ILE A 21 6.04 20.36 5.89
C ILE A 21 6.13 20.02 7.38
N PRO A 22 5.01 19.68 8.04
CA PRO A 22 5.06 19.17 9.40
C PRO A 22 5.76 17.81 9.46
N ASP A 23 6.19 17.38 10.63
CA ASP A 23 6.65 16.01 10.86
C ASP A 23 5.53 15.02 10.49
N GLY A 24 5.88 13.94 9.79
CA GLY A 24 4.91 13.03 9.20
C GLY A 24 4.22 13.54 7.94
N GLY A 25 4.56 14.73 7.43
CA GLY A 25 4.01 15.30 6.21
C GLY A 25 4.41 14.51 4.97
N ILE A 26 3.66 14.71 3.88
CA ILE A 26 3.83 13.99 2.63
C ILE A 26 4.38 14.91 1.56
N VAL A 27 5.33 14.40 0.79
CA VAL A 27 5.81 15.03 -0.44
C VAL A 27 5.37 14.25 -1.66
N GLU A 28 4.97 14.96 -2.71
CA GLU A 28 4.79 14.41 -4.05
C GLU A 28 6.09 14.59 -4.83
N VAL A 29 6.61 13.48 -5.34
CA VAL A 29 7.75 13.46 -6.26
C VAL A 29 7.20 13.18 -7.66
N ARG A 30 7.47 14.09 -8.60
CA ARG A 30 6.96 13.99 -9.96
C ARG A 30 8.12 13.97 -10.95
N PHE A 31 8.14 12.95 -11.79
CA PHE A 31 8.97 12.85 -12.99
C PHE A 31 8.10 12.97 -14.25
N PRO A 32 8.69 13.12 -15.45
CA PRO A 32 7.92 13.21 -16.70
C PRO A 32 7.02 11.99 -16.97
N ASP A 33 7.43 10.80 -16.52
CA ASP A 33 6.79 9.51 -16.79
C ASP A 33 6.04 8.93 -15.60
N ARG A 34 6.24 9.49 -14.40
CA ARG A 34 5.66 8.94 -13.15
C ARG A 34 5.58 9.98 -12.04
N ALA A 35 4.67 9.71 -11.09
CA ALA A 35 4.62 10.43 -9.82
C ALA A 35 4.41 9.44 -8.67
N PHE A 36 4.94 9.76 -7.50
CA PHE A 36 4.68 9.00 -6.27
C PHE A 36 4.73 9.94 -5.07
N SER A 37 4.15 9.50 -3.97
CA SER A 37 4.19 10.22 -2.70
C SER A 37 5.03 9.46 -1.70
N ALA A 38 5.73 10.20 -0.84
CA ALA A 38 6.52 9.65 0.25
C ALA A 38 6.25 10.42 1.55
N LYS A 39 6.09 9.69 2.65
CA LYS A 39 6.02 10.28 3.98
C LYS A 39 7.40 10.75 4.39
N CYS A 40 7.46 11.94 4.99
CA CYS A 40 8.68 12.48 5.57
C CYS A 40 8.56 12.51 7.09
N GLU A 41 9.59 12.04 7.79
CA GLU A 41 9.66 12.08 9.25
C GLU A 41 10.92 12.85 9.68
N TYR A 42 10.75 13.74 10.64
CA TYR A 42 11.83 14.53 11.18
C TYR A 42 12.86 13.62 11.88
N LEU A 43 14.12 13.77 11.57
CA LEU A 43 15.20 13.09 12.26
C LEU A 43 16.03 14.09 13.09
N ASP A 44 16.52 15.13 12.44
CA ASP A 44 17.22 16.26 13.05
C ASP A 44 17.12 17.51 12.13
N ASP A 45 17.76 18.60 12.49
CA ASP A 45 17.69 19.87 11.74
C ASP A 45 18.25 19.79 10.31
N TYR A 46 19.01 18.75 9.99
CA TYR A 46 19.68 18.56 8.71
C TYR A 46 19.22 17.31 7.95
N HIS A 47 18.55 16.37 8.62
CA HIS A 47 18.17 15.10 8.04
C HIS A 47 16.70 14.79 8.24
N THR A 48 16.14 14.12 7.26
CA THR A 48 14.76 13.63 7.29
C THR A 48 14.67 12.25 6.67
N TRP A 49 13.75 11.44 7.16
CA TRP A 49 13.31 10.27 6.42
C TRP A 49 12.41 10.71 5.27
N VAL A 50 12.62 10.14 4.08
CA VAL A 50 11.71 10.21 2.96
C VAL A 50 11.41 8.77 2.53
N GLY A 51 10.22 8.29 2.85
CA GLY A 51 9.93 6.86 2.78
C GLY A 51 10.87 6.07 3.70
N ASP A 52 11.61 5.11 3.14
CA ASP A 52 12.51 4.22 3.87
C ASP A 52 13.98 4.69 3.87
N THR A 53 14.25 5.89 3.41
CA THR A 53 15.63 6.40 3.22
C THR A 53 15.84 7.72 3.94
N VAL A 54 16.99 7.87 4.60
CA VAL A 54 17.41 9.14 5.20
C VAL A 54 18.11 9.99 4.16
N PHE A 55 17.70 11.25 4.07
CA PHE A 55 18.31 12.26 3.22
C PHE A 55 18.73 13.49 4.03
N HIS A 56 19.80 14.14 3.61
CA HIS A 56 20.04 15.51 4.00
C HIS A 56 18.99 16.42 3.34
N ILE A 57 18.50 17.44 4.07
CA ILE A 57 17.38 18.29 3.62
C ILE A 57 17.63 19.06 2.32
N CYS A 58 18.87 19.21 1.87
CA CYS A 58 19.20 19.79 0.56
C CYS A 58 19.43 18.73 -0.55
N GLU A 59 19.78 17.50 -0.20
CA GLU A 59 20.15 16.49 -1.20
C GLU A 59 18.94 15.89 -1.91
N PHE A 60 17.83 15.70 -1.19
CA PHE A 60 16.65 15.03 -1.75
C PHE A 60 16.06 15.78 -2.96
N ALA A 61 15.81 17.08 -2.81
CA ALA A 61 15.24 17.89 -3.90
C ALA A 61 16.20 17.97 -5.09
N GLU A 62 17.52 18.18 -4.84
CA GLU A 62 18.53 18.21 -5.91
C GLU A 62 18.66 16.89 -6.64
N MET A 63 18.61 15.77 -5.93
CA MET A 63 18.65 14.44 -6.54
C MET A 63 17.48 14.23 -7.51
N VAL A 64 16.28 14.65 -7.10
CA VAL A 64 15.08 14.57 -7.94
C VAL A 64 15.19 15.50 -9.15
N GLU A 65 15.64 16.75 -8.96
CA GLU A 65 15.82 17.73 -10.05
C GLU A 65 16.86 17.26 -11.07
N ARG A 66 17.99 16.70 -10.63
CA ARG A 66 19.03 16.13 -11.54
C ARG A 66 18.48 15.01 -12.41
N GLN A 67 17.42 14.32 -11.98
CA GLN A 67 16.71 13.29 -12.74
C GLN A 67 15.55 13.85 -13.57
N GLY A 68 15.43 15.18 -13.67
CA GLY A 68 14.36 15.85 -14.41
C GLY A 68 13.01 15.85 -13.69
N GLY A 69 13.00 15.61 -12.39
CA GLY A 69 11.80 15.62 -11.56
C GLY A 69 11.61 16.91 -10.76
N SER A 70 10.56 16.93 -9.97
CA SER A 70 10.26 18.00 -9.01
C SER A 70 9.70 17.42 -7.71
N VAL A 71 9.89 18.14 -6.61
CA VAL A 71 9.37 17.80 -5.30
C VAL A 71 8.50 18.94 -4.79
N ARG A 72 7.33 18.61 -4.25
CA ARG A 72 6.43 19.59 -3.64
C ARG A 72 5.69 18.97 -2.46
N PRO A 73 5.16 19.77 -1.52
CA PRO A 73 4.20 19.27 -0.54
C PRO A 73 3.01 18.63 -1.28
N GLU A 74 2.58 17.47 -0.81
CA GLU A 74 1.37 16.86 -1.36
C GLU A 74 0.14 17.68 -0.95
N PRO A 75 -0.68 18.16 -1.90
CA PRO A 75 -1.86 18.91 -1.55
C PRO A 75 -2.89 18.00 -0.89
N GLU A 76 -3.55 18.49 0.14
CA GLU A 76 -4.73 17.83 0.66
C GLU A 76 -5.85 17.82 -0.38
N THR A 77 -6.44 16.67 -0.61
CA THR A 77 -7.48 16.50 -1.62
C THR A 77 -8.75 15.91 -1.01
N MET A 78 -9.90 16.48 -1.37
CA MET A 78 -11.23 15.96 -1.03
C MET A 78 -11.69 14.95 -2.09
N LEU A 79 -10.95 13.85 -2.23
CA LEU A 79 -11.29 12.76 -3.13
C LEU A 79 -12.30 11.82 -2.48
N ASP A 80 -13.23 11.28 -3.27
CA ASP A 80 -14.15 10.25 -2.82
C ASP A 80 -13.54 8.85 -2.87
N LYS A 81 -12.57 8.65 -3.74
CA LYS A 81 -11.85 7.39 -3.89
C LYS A 81 -10.45 7.60 -4.41
N ALA A 82 -9.52 6.79 -3.95
CA ALA A 82 -8.13 6.80 -4.41
C ALA A 82 -7.50 5.43 -4.24
N ALA A 83 -6.47 5.15 -5.04
CA ALA A 83 -5.65 3.97 -4.91
C ALA A 83 -4.17 4.31 -5.05
N TRP A 84 -3.34 3.57 -4.32
CA TRP A 84 -1.88 3.71 -4.37
C TRP A 84 -1.23 2.35 -4.52
N GLN A 85 -0.22 2.30 -5.37
CA GLN A 85 0.74 1.21 -5.39
C GLN A 85 1.78 1.48 -4.30
N LEU A 86 1.91 0.57 -3.36
CA LEU A 86 2.93 0.59 -2.31
C LEU A 86 4.20 -0.14 -2.77
N ALA A 87 5.25 -0.11 -1.94
CA ALA A 87 6.43 -0.92 -2.18
C ALA A 87 6.05 -2.40 -2.37
N HIS A 88 6.81 -3.13 -3.21
CA HIS A 88 6.57 -4.56 -3.53
C HIS A 88 5.26 -4.88 -4.29
N ARG A 89 4.68 -3.90 -4.97
CA ARG A 89 3.46 -4.05 -5.78
C ARG A 89 2.19 -4.38 -4.99
N GLU A 90 2.16 -4.10 -3.72
CA GLU A 90 0.92 -4.08 -2.96
C GLU A 90 0.09 -2.85 -3.33
N TYR A 91 -1.23 -2.93 -3.20
CA TYR A 91 -2.12 -1.83 -3.54
C TYR A 91 -3.04 -1.50 -2.38
N LEU A 92 -3.06 -0.23 -1.98
CA LEU A 92 -4.03 0.29 -1.04
C LEU A 92 -5.14 1.00 -1.81
N MET A 93 -6.38 0.56 -1.62
CA MET A 93 -7.58 1.23 -2.09
C MET A 93 -8.31 1.88 -0.92
N VAL A 94 -8.75 3.12 -1.09
CA VAL A 94 -9.54 3.84 -0.08
C VAL A 94 -10.73 4.50 -0.77
N GLU A 95 -11.89 4.34 -0.21
CA GLU A 95 -13.15 4.90 -0.69
C GLU A 95 -13.86 5.62 0.45
N ARG A 96 -14.31 6.87 0.21
CA ARG A 96 -15.11 7.64 1.16
C ARG A 96 -16.51 7.04 1.29
N THR A 97 -17.01 7.01 2.51
CA THR A 97 -18.39 6.62 2.84
C THR A 97 -19.05 7.73 3.65
N ASP A 98 -20.34 7.63 3.91
CA ASP A 98 -21.07 8.62 4.72
C ASP A 98 -20.51 8.72 6.16
N SER A 99 -20.00 7.62 6.71
CA SER A 99 -19.43 7.56 8.06
C SER A 99 -17.92 7.80 8.13
N GLY A 100 -17.23 7.87 6.99
CA GLY A 100 -15.78 8.03 6.95
C GLY A 100 -15.14 7.39 5.74
N PHE A 101 -14.35 6.33 5.92
CA PHE A 101 -13.61 5.67 4.83
C PHE A 101 -13.65 4.16 4.97
N ARG A 102 -13.77 3.48 3.86
CA ARG A 102 -13.52 2.05 3.73
C ARG A 102 -12.20 1.86 2.99
N TYR A 103 -11.40 0.91 3.43
CA TYR A 103 -10.14 0.60 2.76
C TYR A 103 -9.95 -0.89 2.55
N GLU A 104 -9.13 -1.20 1.57
CA GLU A 104 -8.72 -2.55 1.21
C GLU A 104 -7.25 -2.55 0.80
N LEU A 105 -6.45 -3.40 1.44
CA LEU A 105 -5.09 -3.71 1.04
C LEU A 105 -5.12 -4.96 0.18
N LEU A 106 -4.54 -4.86 -1.00
CA LEU A 106 -4.44 -5.95 -1.96
C LEU A 106 -2.99 -6.40 -2.10
N THR A 107 -2.80 -7.70 -2.30
CA THR A 107 -1.51 -8.27 -2.68
C THR A 107 -1.10 -7.83 -4.10
N GLN A 108 0.11 -8.17 -4.52
CA GLN A 108 0.57 -7.98 -5.90
C GLN A 108 -0.25 -8.75 -6.95
N GLN A 109 -1.02 -9.77 -6.55
CA GLN A 109 -1.95 -10.53 -7.39
C GLN A 109 -3.38 -9.97 -7.33
N PHE A 110 -3.57 -8.78 -6.75
CA PHE A 110 -4.86 -8.13 -6.53
C PHE A 110 -5.84 -8.93 -5.65
N GLN A 111 -5.34 -9.82 -4.81
CA GLN A 111 -6.15 -10.52 -3.82
C GLN A 111 -6.29 -9.69 -2.56
N SER A 112 -7.50 -9.61 -2.02
CA SER A 112 -7.76 -8.90 -0.77
C SER A 112 -7.04 -9.57 0.39
N GLU A 113 -6.23 -8.79 1.10
CA GLU A 113 -5.47 -9.24 2.27
C GLU A 113 -6.04 -8.66 3.56
N ILE A 114 -6.31 -7.38 3.57
CA ILE A 114 -6.85 -6.65 4.73
C ILE A 114 -7.98 -5.73 4.25
N GLN A 115 -9.08 -5.73 4.98
CA GLN A 115 -10.17 -4.78 4.81
C GLN A 115 -10.50 -4.11 6.13
N GLY A 116 -10.90 -2.84 6.07
CA GLY A 116 -11.30 -2.12 7.28
C GLY A 116 -12.11 -0.87 6.97
N GLN A 117 -12.54 -0.24 8.05
CA GLN A 117 -13.32 1.00 8.01
C GLN A 117 -12.78 1.98 9.06
N ILE A 118 -12.87 3.27 8.75
CA ILE A 118 -12.49 4.38 9.62
C ILE A 118 -13.69 5.31 9.75
N ASP A 119 -14.20 5.49 10.97
CA ASP A 119 -15.31 6.39 11.27
C ASP A 119 -14.80 7.82 11.55
N ARG A 120 -14.37 8.49 10.49
CA ARG A 120 -13.87 9.87 10.51
C ARG A 120 -14.35 10.63 9.26
N PRO A 121 -15.63 11.04 9.18
CA PRO A 121 -16.19 11.65 7.98
C PRO A 121 -15.56 13.00 7.62
N GLY A 122 -15.01 13.72 8.60
CA GLY A 122 -14.37 15.02 8.38
C GLY A 122 -12.92 14.97 7.90
N TRP A 123 -12.33 13.76 7.76
CA TRP A 123 -10.96 13.65 7.32
C TRP A 123 -10.82 13.82 5.80
N THR A 124 -9.64 14.28 5.38
CA THR A 124 -9.22 14.22 3.97
C THR A 124 -8.81 12.81 3.59
N MET A 125 -8.75 12.53 2.29
CA MET A 125 -8.24 11.25 1.79
C MET A 125 -6.80 10.98 2.24
N ASN A 126 -5.97 12.02 2.30
CA ASN A 126 -4.58 11.91 2.76
C ASN A 126 -4.49 11.55 4.24
N GLN A 127 -5.31 12.16 5.10
CA GLN A 127 -5.38 11.82 6.53
C GLN A 127 -5.82 10.37 6.74
N ALA A 128 -6.85 9.92 6.00
CA ALA A 128 -7.31 8.54 6.06
C ALA A 128 -6.21 7.57 5.62
N ARG A 129 -5.53 7.85 4.50
CA ARG A 129 -4.41 7.04 4.01
C ARG A 129 -3.31 6.91 5.06
N GLU A 130 -2.85 8.04 5.64
CA GLU A 130 -1.77 8.01 6.64
C GLU A 130 -2.13 7.20 7.87
N TYR A 131 -3.35 7.36 8.36
CA TYR A 131 -3.84 6.56 9.49
C TYR A 131 -3.86 5.06 9.18
N ILE A 132 -4.31 4.66 7.97
CA ILE A 132 -4.30 3.26 7.54
C ILE A 132 -2.88 2.72 7.50
N LEU A 133 -1.96 3.44 6.86
CA LEU A 133 -0.58 3.01 6.73
C LEU A 133 0.14 2.94 8.07
N ASP A 134 -0.16 3.85 8.99
CA ASP A 134 0.35 3.81 10.36
C ASP A 134 -0.16 2.56 11.10
N THR A 135 -1.45 2.31 11.04
CA THR A 135 -2.08 1.12 11.65
C THR A 135 -1.48 -0.18 11.10
N LEU A 136 -1.10 -0.20 9.83
CA LEU A 136 -0.50 -1.36 9.17
C LEU A 136 1.04 -1.41 9.27
N ASN A 137 1.68 -0.48 9.99
CA ASN A 137 3.14 -0.30 10.05
C ASN A 137 3.81 -0.13 8.67
N MET A 138 3.13 0.59 7.78
CA MET A 138 3.57 0.84 6.39
C MET A 138 3.86 2.33 6.11
N THR A 139 4.03 3.14 7.14
CA THR A 139 4.12 4.61 7.05
C THR A 139 5.28 5.11 6.20
N ARG A 140 6.41 4.41 6.20
CA ARG A 140 7.61 4.81 5.46
C ARG A 140 7.66 4.32 4.02
N ARG A 141 6.67 3.54 3.57
CA ARG A 141 6.65 3.04 2.18
C ARG A 141 6.33 4.14 1.19
N ASN A 142 7.08 4.19 0.09
CA ASN A 142 6.77 5.04 -1.04
C ASN A 142 5.41 4.67 -1.64
N ARG A 143 4.68 5.68 -2.11
CA ARG A 143 3.30 5.56 -2.59
C ARG A 143 3.20 6.17 -3.96
N ARG A 144 2.83 5.38 -4.93
CA ARG A 144 2.53 5.83 -6.29
C ARG A 144 1.03 5.83 -6.47
N ALA A 145 0.42 6.99 -6.72
CA ALA A 145 -0.99 7.07 -7.09
C ALA A 145 -1.23 6.27 -8.38
N VAL A 146 -2.29 5.48 -8.38
CA VAL A 146 -2.72 4.65 -9.52
C VAL A 146 -4.23 4.83 -9.74
N PRO A 147 -4.73 4.60 -10.96
CA PRO A 147 -6.16 4.71 -11.24
C PRO A 147 -6.98 3.71 -10.40
N PHE A 148 -7.88 4.22 -9.56
CA PHE A 148 -8.69 3.41 -8.65
C PHE A 148 -9.51 2.33 -9.39
N GLU A 149 -10.12 2.70 -10.52
CA GLU A 149 -10.98 1.78 -11.28
C GLU A 149 -10.18 0.63 -11.94
N GLU A 150 -8.95 0.87 -12.34
CA GLU A 150 -8.07 -0.18 -12.87
C GLU A 150 -7.71 -1.21 -11.79
N VAL A 151 -7.33 -0.74 -10.60
CA VAL A 151 -7.02 -1.63 -9.47
C VAL A 151 -8.26 -2.41 -9.06
N LYS A 152 -9.42 -1.76 -9.01
CA LYS A 152 -10.71 -2.39 -8.68
C LYS A 152 -11.13 -3.44 -9.70
N ALA A 153 -10.93 -3.18 -11.00
CA ALA A 153 -11.20 -4.14 -12.06
C ALA A 153 -10.31 -5.37 -11.92
N SER A 154 -9.00 -5.18 -11.75
CA SER A 154 -8.04 -6.28 -11.55
C SER A 154 -8.36 -7.13 -10.32
N ALA A 155 -8.79 -6.50 -9.21
CA ALA A 155 -9.22 -7.22 -8.01
C ALA A 155 -10.48 -8.08 -8.26
N ARG A 156 -11.44 -7.58 -9.04
CA ARG A 156 -12.63 -8.34 -9.42
C ARG A 156 -12.29 -9.55 -10.29
N GLU A 157 -11.41 -9.39 -11.26
CA GLU A 157 -10.94 -10.47 -12.12
C GLU A 157 -10.20 -11.56 -11.31
N ALA A 158 -9.33 -11.14 -10.38
CA ALA A 158 -8.63 -12.07 -9.49
C ALA A 158 -9.63 -12.86 -8.62
N ALA A 159 -10.63 -12.21 -8.04
CA ALA A 159 -11.66 -12.86 -7.25
C ALA A 159 -12.51 -13.84 -8.08
N ALA A 160 -12.89 -13.47 -9.31
CA ALA A 160 -13.65 -14.34 -10.22
C ALA A 160 -12.84 -15.59 -10.62
N SER A 161 -11.53 -15.44 -10.86
CA SER A 161 -10.62 -16.56 -11.15
C SER A 161 -10.54 -17.56 -10.00
N VAL A 162 -10.44 -17.10 -8.76
CA VAL A 162 -10.41 -17.95 -7.56
C VAL A 162 -11.74 -18.71 -7.40
N LEU A 163 -12.88 -18.05 -7.61
CA LEU A 163 -14.19 -18.68 -7.55
C LEU A 163 -14.36 -19.75 -8.65
N GLY A 164 -13.87 -19.48 -9.85
CA GLY A 164 -13.85 -20.46 -10.96
C GLY A 164 -13.07 -21.73 -10.57
N GLN A 165 -11.88 -21.58 -10.05
CA GLN A 165 -11.03 -22.70 -9.60
C GLN A 165 -11.69 -23.50 -8.46
N LEU A 166 -12.32 -22.83 -7.51
CA LEU A 166 -13.04 -23.49 -6.40
C LEU A 166 -14.24 -24.32 -6.92
N ASN A 167 -14.97 -23.82 -7.92
CA ASN A 167 -16.09 -24.53 -8.50
C ASN A 167 -15.61 -25.75 -9.31
N GLU A 168 -14.52 -25.65 -10.03
CA GLU A 168 -13.89 -26.78 -10.72
C GLU A 168 -13.44 -27.87 -9.75
N LEU A 169 -12.85 -27.49 -8.60
CA LEU A 169 -12.46 -28.44 -7.57
C LEU A 169 -13.66 -29.14 -6.91
N LYS A 170 -14.77 -28.42 -6.69
CA LYS A 170 -16.01 -29.00 -6.15
C LYS A 170 -16.68 -29.97 -7.10
N ASN A 171 -16.58 -29.72 -8.41
CA ASN A 171 -17.18 -30.55 -9.44
C ASN A 171 -16.27 -31.70 -9.92
N ARG A 172 -15.08 -31.83 -9.34
CA ARG A 172 -14.18 -32.94 -9.68
C ARG A 172 -14.78 -34.25 -9.14
N PRO A 173 -15.02 -35.27 -9.99
CA PRO A 173 -15.52 -36.55 -9.51
C PRO A 173 -14.50 -37.14 -8.52
N GLU A 174 -14.98 -37.63 -7.37
CA GLU A 174 -14.13 -38.32 -6.42
C GLU A 174 -13.35 -39.45 -7.14
N PRO A 175 -12.04 -39.56 -6.92
CA PRO A 175 -11.27 -40.65 -7.47
C PRO A 175 -11.89 -41.97 -6.95
N PRO A 176 -12.08 -43.00 -7.84
CA PRO A 176 -12.70 -44.25 -7.41
C PRO A 176 -11.98 -44.83 -6.21
N ALA A 177 -12.74 -45.14 -5.18
CA ALA A 177 -12.23 -45.76 -3.94
C ALA A 177 -11.35 -46.97 -4.35
N LYS A 178 -10.10 -46.99 -3.91
CA LYS A 178 -9.20 -48.10 -4.16
C LYS A 178 -9.87 -49.34 -3.56
N ALA A 179 -10.28 -50.26 -4.44
CA ALA A 179 -10.80 -51.59 -4.08
C ALA A 179 -9.81 -52.25 -3.11
N GLY A 180 -10.30 -52.57 -1.93
CA GLY A 180 -9.52 -53.20 -0.88
C GLY A 180 -8.95 -54.53 -1.43
N LYS A 181 -7.65 -54.69 -1.33
CA LYS A 181 -7.03 -55.98 -1.50
C LYS A 181 -7.50 -56.89 -0.36
N GLU A 182 -8.44 -57.79 -0.68
CA GLU A 182 -8.72 -58.95 0.16
C GLU A 182 -7.43 -59.75 0.38
N LYS A 183 -6.98 -59.82 1.63
CA LYS A 183 -5.98 -60.76 2.03
C LYS A 183 -6.65 -62.11 2.13
N ALA A 184 -6.43 -62.97 1.14
CA ALA A 184 -6.73 -64.36 1.22
C ALA A 184 -5.89 -65.01 2.36
N HIS A 185 -6.56 -65.39 3.43
CA HIS A 185 -6.03 -66.31 4.43
C HIS A 185 -6.05 -67.72 3.87
N GLY A 186 -4.90 -68.15 3.34
CA GLY A 186 -4.68 -69.58 3.06
C GLY A 186 -4.32 -70.31 4.31
N GLY A 187 -5.27 -71.03 4.88
CA GLY A 187 -5.00 -72.04 5.85
C GLY A 187 -4.22 -73.18 5.23
N LYS A 188 -3.23 -73.73 5.95
CA LYS A 188 -2.72 -75.09 5.80
C LYS A 188 -2.61 -75.70 7.13
N ASP A 189 -3.56 -76.60 7.38
CA ASP A 189 -3.43 -77.70 8.27
C ASP A 189 -2.40 -78.72 7.81
N SER A 190 -1.94 -79.48 8.77
CA SER A 190 -1.47 -80.88 8.70
C SER A 190 0.03 -81.12 8.87
N ARG A 191 0.21 -81.70 9.96
CA ARG A 191 0.99 -82.86 10.44
C ARG A 191 2.32 -82.55 11.06
#